data_5d44e145ebefa43030c2cf3b41f09ca1
#
_entry.id   5d44e145ebefa43030c2cf3b41f09ca1
#
_cell.length_a   1.000
_cell.length_b   1.000
_cell.length_c   1.000
_cell.angle_alpha   90.00
_cell.angle_beta   90.00
_cell.angle_gamma   90.00
#
_symmetry.space_group_name_H-M   'P 1'
#
loop_
_entity.id
_entity.type
_entity.pdbx_description
1 polymer ?
#
loop_
_entity_poly.entity_id
_entity_poly.type
_entity_poly.pdbx_seq_one_letter_code
_entity_poly.pdbx_strand_id
1 'polypeptide(L)'
;MKLKYNDWRLFTYLTKYIRPYLWLLILASIALISNLLCSLIRPYLSKQAIDLGFAMKDLNTIQHYAGLYALTIVGSIVFILLQNYLLSTFGQKIIFHIRSTVFEKILHKSAEDFQSLPIGNWVTRITNDVESLRTLYTDVLLKLISSALMILGILAFMYAINVPLAIVMTLLIPIMGFIIWVYQKFSRKAFRQVRSSVAASNSSIKELLNYILIVKTYLGERSIEQRYDSVNREFLKAGIFEVTTFSIFRPLVDGLFFVALIVIFTMTNLLESVADAGTVFAFIQYMDRFFQPMKEIADKYNSLQSALAGAERLIPILDEPKRELITTVPNEFKTIDTIELKDVYYSYDNSDVYALNNISFTVKKGEYLGIVGLSGSGKSTLLSLLMGILRPTKGNIYINGHDISQYDSSMIRNIMGYVFQNAYLFKGTIQDNLNLYDSSISMDTIIDATKKVELHDMIESLPDGYQTSVGYLGSLLSDGQKQLLAFARTLILNRPILLLDEATANIDSHTESQIQESIETIRGEKTIINVAHRLSTVQKANRILVLSYGKIVEDGTFDELMQHKGDFYELWNHQK
;
A
#
# COMPACT_ATOMS: atom_id res chain seq x y z
N MET A 1 -4.62 1.74 20.75
CA MET A 1 -3.56 0.92 20.19
C MET A 1 -2.27 1.40 20.84
N LYS A 2 -1.58 0.55 21.62
CA LYS A 2 -0.24 0.91 22.13
C LYS A 2 0.71 0.78 20.94
N LEU A 3 1.40 1.85 20.56
CA LEU A 3 2.43 1.82 19.53
C LEU A 3 3.49 0.78 19.94
N LYS A 4 3.82 -0.13 19.02
CA LYS A 4 4.76 -1.22 19.24
C LYS A 4 6.21 -0.71 19.29
N TYR A 5 6.45 0.45 18.69
CA TYR A 5 7.74 1.15 18.68
C TYR A 5 7.64 2.43 19.51
N ASN A 6 8.71 2.77 20.22
CA ASN A 6 8.83 4.05 20.92
C ASN A 6 8.88 5.17 19.87
N ASP A 7 8.03 6.20 19.99
CA ASP A 7 7.91 7.31 19.03
C ASP A 7 9.27 7.89 18.61
N TRP A 8 10.23 7.90 19.53
CA TRP A 8 11.60 8.37 19.27
C TRP A 8 12.38 7.50 18.28
N ARG A 9 12.20 6.18 18.31
CA ARG A 9 12.83 5.27 17.33
C ARG A 9 12.23 5.44 15.94
N LEU A 10 10.93 5.66 15.85
CA LEU A 10 10.25 5.99 14.58
C LEU A 10 10.85 7.25 13.96
N PHE A 11 11.03 8.29 14.77
CA PHE A 11 11.63 9.55 14.33
C PHE A 11 13.07 9.38 13.83
N THR A 12 13.91 8.70 14.61
CA THR A 12 15.31 8.46 14.26
C THR A 12 15.48 7.67 12.97
N TYR A 13 14.61 6.69 12.75
CA TYR A 13 14.62 5.89 11.53
C TYR A 13 14.26 6.72 10.29
N LEU A 14 13.24 7.54 10.42
CA LEU A 14 12.75 8.38 9.33
C LEU A 14 13.75 9.49 8.95
N THR A 15 14.63 9.93 9.85
CA THR A 15 15.68 10.92 9.54
C THR A 15 16.69 10.43 8.49
N LYS A 16 16.86 9.11 8.32
CA LYS A 16 17.72 8.54 7.29
C LYS A 16 17.30 8.97 5.87
N TYR A 17 16.00 9.06 5.62
CA TYR A 17 15.45 9.43 4.31
C TYR A 17 15.44 10.94 4.08
N ILE A 18 15.58 11.73 5.14
CA ILE A 18 15.66 13.21 5.07
C ILE A 18 17.06 13.67 4.67
N ARG A 19 18.11 12.97 5.08
CA ARG A 19 19.52 13.36 4.91
C ARG A 19 19.87 13.89 3.50
N PRO A 20 19.50 13.23 2.39
CA PRO A 20 19.86 13.72 1.05
C PRO A 20 19.21 15.07 0.68
N TYR A 21 18.14 15.45 1.37
CA TYR A 21 17.32 16.62 1.07
C TYR A 21 17.35 17.69 2.18
N LEU A 22 18.27 17.56 3.16
CA LEU A 22 18.40 18.49 4.29
C LEU A 22 18.58 19.95 3.85
N TRP A 23 19.26 20.19 2.75
CA TRP A 23 19.45 21.55 2.22
C TRP A 23 18.14 22.24 1.84
N LEU A 24 17.17 21.50 1.29
CA LEU A 24 15.83 22.03 1.00
C LEU A 24 15.08 22.38 2.28
N LEU A 25 15.20 21.53 3.30
CA LEU A 25 14.60 21.77 4.61
C LEU A 25 15.20 22.99 5.29
N ILE A 26 16.52 23.17 5.23
CA ILE A 26 17.22 24.33 5.78
C ILE A 26 16.76 25.62 5.09
N LEU A 27 16.74 25.66 3.75
CA LEU A 27 16.26 26.82 3.00
C LEU A 27 14.79 27.12 3.30
N ALA A 28 13.94 26.09 3.38
CA ALA A 28 12.53 26.25 3.76
C ALA A 28 12.38 26.81 5.18
N SER A 29 13.24 26.38 6.12
CA SER A 29 13.26 26.87 7.50
C SER A 29 13.71 28.33 7.57
N ILE A 30 14.70 28.74 6.78
CA ILE A 30 15.11 30.14 6.66
C ILE A 30 13.96 31.00 6.13
N ALA A 31 13.30 30.55 5.05
CA ALA A 31 12.14 31.25 4.50
C ALA A 31 10.98 31.35 5.51
N LEU A 32 10.73 30.28 6.28
CA LEU A 32 9.76 30.26 7.37
C LEU A 32 10.08 31.29 8.45
N ILE A 33 11.33 31.30 8.95
CA ILE A 33 11.76 32.26 9.98
C ILE A 33 11.66 33.70 9.46
N SER A 34 12.07 33.95 8.22
CA SER A 34 11.96 35.28 7.60
C SER A 34 10.49 35.74 7.47
N ASN A 35 9.59 34.84 7.08
CA ASN A 35 8.15 35.12 7.03
C ASN A 35 7.59 35.41 8.44
N LEU A 36 7.98 34.62 9.45
CA LEU A 36 7.60 34.85 10.85
C LEU A 36 8.06 36.22 11.34
N LEU A 37 9.31 36.60 11.09
CA LEU A 37 9.86 37.92 11.48
C LEU A 37 9.08 39.05 10.80
N CYS A 38 8.83 38.96 9.48
CA CYS A 38 8.00 39.94 8.78
C CYS A 38 6.61 40.06 9.42
N SER A 39 6.02 38.94 9.83
CA SER A 39 4.71 38.89 10.48
C SER A 39 4.72 39.48 11.89
N LEU A 40 5.75 39.19 12.69
CA LEU A 40 5.88 39.65 14.08
C LEU A 40 6.17 41.17 14.19
N ILE A 41 6.87 41.74 13.22
CA ILE A 41 7.23 43.17 13.23
C ILE A 41 6.00 44.06 12.88
N ARG A 42 5.01 43.57 12.14
CA ARG A 42 3.88 44.40 11.68
C ARG A 42 3.07 45.11 12.78
N PRO A 43 2.65 44.43 13.88
CA PRO A 43 1.96 45.14 14.96
C PRO A 43 2.83 46.22 15.62
N TYR A 44 4.13 45.98 15.74
CA TYR A 44 5.07 46.99 16.26
C TYR A 44 5.16 48.22 15.34
N LEU A 45 5.23 48.02 14.00
CA LEU A 45 5.21 49.14 13.03
C LEU A 45 3.90 49.92 13.11
N SER A 46 2.76 49.20 13.26
CA SER A 46 1.46 49.84 13.47
C SER A 46 1.44 50.69 14.75
N LYS A 47 2.02 50.17 15.85
CA LYS A 47 2.18 50.95 17.10
C LYS A 47 2.93 52.25 16.85
N GLN A 48 4.09 52.17 16.22
CA GLN A 48 4.94 53.36 15.97
C GLN A 48 4.24 54.39 15.05
N ALA A 49 3.51 53.89 14.02
CA ALA A 49 2.74 54.76 13.14
C ALA A 49 1.63 55.52 13.88
N ILE A 50 0.99 54.89 14.87
CA ILE A 50 -0.06 55.52 15.70
C ILE A 50 0.55 56.50 16.70
N ASP A 51 1.52 56.06 17.51
CA ASP A 51 2.04 56.84 18.62
C ASP A 51 2.93 58.03 18.17
N LEU A 52 3.73 57.83 17.11
CA LEU A 52 4.63 58.89 16.63
C LEU A 52 4.04 59.66 15.43
N GLY A 53 3.27 58.97 14.56
CA GLY A 53 2.74 59.60 13.36
C GLY A 53 1.42 60.33 13.61
N PHE A 54 0.38 59.58 13.99
CA PHE A 54 -0.97 60.13 14.17
C PHE A 54 -1.07 61.05 15.39
N ALA A 55 -0.46 60.71 16.54
CA ALA A 55 -0.51 61.52 17.74
C ALA A 55 0.22 62.86 17.55
N MET A 56 1.35 62.89 16.82
CA MET A 56 2.10 64.10 16.52
C MET A 56 1.66 64.80 15.21
N LYS A 57 0.70 64.24 14.48
CA LYS A 57 0.21 64.71 13.18
C LYS A 57 1.34 64.88 12.12
N ASP A 58 2.37 64.04 12.21
CA ASP A 58 3.51 64.06 11.28
C ASP A 58 3.26 63.09 10.12
N LEU A 59 2.94 63.65 8.95
CA LEU A 59 2.66 62.92 7.74
C LEU A 59 3.86 62.12 7.23
N ASN A 60 5.09 62.65 7.38
CA ASN A 60 6.30 61.99 6.95
C ASN A 60 6.58 60.72 7.75
N THR A 61 6.39 60.77 9.08
CA THR A 61 6.49 59.61 9.96
C THR A 61 5.45 58.55 9.63
N ILE A 62 4.21 58.93 9.33
CA ILE A 62 3.14 57.99 8.89
C ILE A 62 3.58 57.31 7.59
N GLN A 63 4.02 58.06 6.58
CA GLN A 63 4.44 57.49 5.28
C GLN A 63 5.63 56.56 5.44
N HIS A 64 6.60 56.88 6.28
CA HIS A 64 7.75 56.00 6.57
C HIS A 64 7.32 54.66 7.15
N TYR A 65 6.53 54.66 8.22
CA TYR A 65 6.05 53.39 8.83
C TYR A 65 5.08 52.62 7.94
N ALA A 66 4.25 53.31 7.17
CA ALA A 66 3.38 52.69 6.16
C ALA A 66 4.20 51.99 5.05
N GLY A 67 5.29 52.64 4.59
CA GLY A 67 6.21 52.04 3.62
C GLY A 67 6.92 50.81 4.18
N LEU A 68 7.42 50.86 5.42
CA LEU A 68 8.02 49.70 6.09
C LEU A 68 6.98 48.56 6.27
N TYR A 69 5.75 48.88 6.64
CA TYR A 69 4.66 47.92 6.77
C TYR A 69 4.37 47.24 5.44
N ALA A 70 4.24 48.00 4.35
CA ALA A 70 4.06 47.47 3.00
C ALA A 70 5.23 46.58 2.58
N LEU A 71 6.48 46.95 2.90
CA LEU A 71 7.67 46.13 2.63
C LEU A 71 7.59 44.77 3.35
N THR A 72 7.14 44.76 4.62
CA THR A 72 6.96 43.49 5.35
C THR A 72 5.85 42.61 4.77
N ILE A 73 4.79 43.18 4.16
CA ILE A 73 3.77 42.42 3.45
C ILE A 73 4.36 41.75 2.21
N VAL A 74 5.05 42.53 1.35
CA VAL A 74 5.70 42.01 0.14
C VAL A 74 6.71 40.93 0.48
N GLY A 75 7.57 41.19 1.48
CA GLY A 75 8.53 40.21 1.97
C GLY A 75 7.87 38.93 2.46
N SER A 76 6.79 39.04 3.23
CA SER A 76 6.03 37.89 3.71
C SER A 76 5.42 37.07 2.56
N ILE A 77 4.89 37.72 1.52
CA ILE A 77 4.36 37.02 0.33
C ILE A 77 5.47 36.23 -0.37
N VAL A 78 6.62 36.85 -0.61
CA VAL A 78 7.77 36.20 -1.23
C VAL A 78 8.24 35.00 -0.42
N PHE A 79 8.43 35.19 0.89
CA PHE A 79 8.92 34.12 1.78
C PHE A 79 7.91 32.99 1.92
N ILE A 80 6.60 33.23 1.98
CA ILE A 80 5.59 32.16 2.07
C ILE A 80 5.52 31.35 0.77
N LEU A 81 5.62 32.01 -0.39
CA LEU A 81 5.67 31.33 -1.69
C LEU A 81 6.92 30.46 -1.80
N LEU A 82 8.07 31.00 -1.43
CA LEU A 82 9.35 30.27 -1.44
C LEU A 82 9.31 29.08 -0.47
N GLN A 83 8.83 29.30 0.75
CA GLN A 83 8.65 28.25 1.75
C GLN A 83 7.78 27.11 1.22
N ASN A 84 6.60 27.44 0.68
CA ASN A 84 5.67 26.43 0.18
C ASN A 84 6.26 25.64 -0.99
N TYR A 85 6.94 26.31 -1.92
CA TYR A 85 7.61 25.67 -3.04
C TYR A 85 8.71 24.69 -2.57
N LEU A 86 9.58 25.15 -1.67
CA LEU A 86 10.68 24.33 -1.14
C LEU A 86 10.15 23.12 -0.35
N LEU A 87 9.12 23.32 0.48
CA LEU A 87 8.50 22.23 1.26
C LEU A 87 7.79 21.22 0.38
N SER A 88 7.04 21.69 -0.61
CA SER A 88 6.38 20.78 -1.55
C SER A 88 7.39 19.95 -2.33
N THR A 89 8.47 20.58 -2.82
CA THR A 89 9.56 19.89 -3.52
C THR A 89 10.26 18.88 -2.61
N PHE A 90 10.57 19.26 -1.38
CA PHE A 90 11.14 18.38 -0.36
C PHE A 90 10.24 17.15 -0.11
N GLY A 91 8.94 17.39 0.13
CA GLY A 91 7.98 16.32 0.37
C GLY A 91 7.84 15.35 -0.81
N GLN A 92 7.79 15.88 -2.03
CA GLN A 92 7.69 15.03 -3.24
C GLN A 92 8.94 14.17 -3.46
N LYS A 93 10.14 14.72 -3.22
CA LYS A 93 11.40 13.95 -3.33
C LYS A 93 11.49 12.84 -2.29
N ILE A 94 11.09 13.09 -1.05
CA ILE A 94 11.07 12.07 0.01
C ILE A 94 10.06 10.96 -0.33
N ILE A 95 8.82 11.34 -0.72
CA ILE A 95 7.79 10.34 -1.02
C ILE A 95 8.18 9.47 -2.21
N PHE A 96 8.78 10.06 -3.24
CA PHE A 96 9.30 9.33 -4.38
C PHE A 96 10.33 8.28 -3.93
N HIS A 97 11.30 8.69 -3.12
CA HIS A 97 12.35 7.79 -2.63
C HIS A 97 11.81 6.67 -1.74
N ILE A 98 10.95 7.00 -0.76
CA ILE A 98 10.33 6.01 0.12
C ILE A 98 9.44 5.06 -0.66
N ARG A 99 8.59 5.58 -1.57
CA ARG A 99 7.67 4.76 -2.39
C ARG A 99 8.43 3.78 -3.28
N SER A 100 9.48 4.24 -3.94
CA SER A 100 10.34 3.37 -4.76
C SER A 100 11.00 2.28 -3.92
N THR A 101 11.54 2.63 -2.74
CA THR A 101 12.16 1.65 -1.84
C THR A 101 11.15 0.64 -1.29
N VAL A 102 9.96 1.10 -0.89
CA VAL A 102 8.88 0.20 -0.40
C VAL A 102 8.41 -0.72 -1.52
N PHE A 103 8.19 -0.18 -2.71
CA PHE A 103 7.75 -0.96 -3.88
C PHE A 103 8.78 -2.02 -4.24
N GLU A 104 10.06 -1.64 -4.35
CA GLU A 104 11.16 -2.57 -4.63
C GLU A 104 11.21 -3.70 -3.60
N LYS A 105 11.17 -3.37 -2.30
CA LYS A 105 11.20 -4.37 -1.24
C LYS A 105 9.98 -5.29 -1.23
N ILE A 106 8.79 -4.77 -1.56
CA ILE A 106 7.58 -5.58 -1.68
C ILE A 106 7.70 -6.56 -2.86
N LEU A 107 8.24 -6.13 -4.01
CA LEU A 107 8.44 -7.02 -5.17
C LEU A 107 9.42 -8.17 -4.86
N HIS A 108 10.38 -7.95 -3.97
CA HIS A 108 11.38 -8.96 -3.60
C HIS A 108 10.96 -9.81 -2.38
N LYS A 109 9.75 -9.63 -1.86
CA LYS A 109 9.21 -10.49 -0.80
C LYS A 109 8.97 -11.91 -1.28
N SER A 110 9.02 -12.87 -0.34
CA SER A 110 8.63 -14.24 -0.63
C SER A 110 7.14 -14.33 -0.97
N ALA A 111 6.75 -15.33 -1.74
CA ALA A 111 5.34 -15.58 -2.03
C ALA A 111 4.52 -15.87 -0.74
N GLU A 112 5.15 -16.51 0.23
CA GLU A 112 4.57 -16.80 1.56
C GLU A 112 4.26 -15.50 2.33
N ASP A 113 5.20 -14.55 2.37
CA ASP A 113 4.97 -13.22 2.95
C ASP A 113 3.83 -12.48 2.25
N PHE A 114 3.74 -12.61 0.91
CA PHE A 114 2.70 -11.98 0.12
C PHE A 114 1.30 -12.53 0.44
N GLN A 115 1.19 -13.84 0.69
CA GLN A 115 -0.06 -14.50 1.06
C GLN A 115 -0.49 -14.18 2.51
N SER A 116 0.43 -13.76 3.36
CA SER A 116 0.15 -13.42 4.76
C SER A 116 -0.81 -12.25 4.94
N LEU A 117 -0.97 -11.39 3.92
CA LEU A 117 -1.82 -10.20 3.95
C LEU A 117 -2.63 -10.07 2.66
N PRO A 118 -3.89 -9.61 2.74
CA PRO A 118 -4.68 -9.26 1.55
C PRO A 118 -3.97 -8.23 0.66
N ILE A 119 -4.08 -8.36 -0.65
CA ILE A 119 -3.44 -7.47 -1.65
C ILE A 119 -3.78 -6.00 -1.40
N GLY A 120 -5.02 -5.69 -0.99
CA GLY A 120 -5.43 -4.33 -0.65
C GLY A 120 -4.59 -3.68 0.46
N ASN A 121 -4.06 -4.47 1.41
CA ASN A 121 -3.17 -3.96 2.45
C ASN A 121 -1.80 -3.56 1.89
N TRP A 122 -1.26 -4.30 0.94
CA TRP A 122 -0.01 -3.94 0.24
C TRP A 122 -0.17 -2.66 -0.57
N VAL A 123 -1.28 -2.52 -1.29
CA VAL A 123 -1.62 -1.30 -2.03
C VAL A 123 -1.70 -0.11 -1.09
N THR A 124 -2.43 -0.22 0.03
CA THR A 124 -2.54 0.86 1.03
C THR A 124 -1.20 1.25 1.65
N ARG A 125 -0.28 0.32 1.84
CA ARG A 125 1.08 0.61 2.34
C ARG A 125 1.88 1.47 1.35
N ILE A 126 1.85 1.12 0.04
CA ILE A 126 2.57 1.85 -1.01
C ILE A 126 1.96 3.24 -1.26
N THR A 127 0.64 3.37 -1.13
CA THR A 127 -0.09 4.61 -1.42
C THR A 127 -0.31 5.46 -0.16
N ASN A 128 -1.24 5.07 0.68
CA ASN A 128 -1.75 5.89 1.78
C ASN A 128 -0.76 6.03 2.95
N ASP A 129 -0.06 4.95 3.33
CA ASP A 129 0.88 5.01 4.45
C ASP A 129 2.11 5.85 4.08
N VAL A 130 2.62 5.73 2.84
CA VAL A 130 3.70 6.58 2.34
C VAL A 130 3.25 8.05 2.24
N GLU A 131 2.02 8.33 1.78
CA GLU A 131 1.46 9.69 1.75
C GLU A 131 1.28 10.28 3.15
N SER A 132 0.92 9.46 4.14
CA SER A 132 0.86 9.88 5.53
C SER A 132 2.22 10.34 6.06
N LEU A 133 3.32 9.71 5.63
CA LEU A 133 4.67 10.17 5.95
C LEU A 133 5.02 11.52 5.31
N ARG A 134 4.60 11.76 4.05
CA ARG A 134 4.77 13.07 3.43
C ARG A 134 4.10 14.15 4.26
N THR A 135 2.82 13.94 4.59
CA THR A 135 2.04 14.86 5.41
C THR A 135 2.71 15.14 6.76
N LEU A 136 3.34 14.13 7.38
CA LEU A 136 4.11 14.30 8.62
C LEU A 136 5.24 15.33 8.45
N TYR A 137 6.05 15.18 7.41
CA TYR A 137 7.22 16.02 7.21
C TYR A 137 6.89 17.42 6.70
N THR A 138 5.93 17.56 5.78
CA THR A 138 5.63 18.84 5.14
C THR A 138 4.63 19.68 5.91
N ASP A 139 3.59 19.04 6.46
CA ASP A 139 2.44 19.77 6.99
C ASP A 139 2.36 19.73 8.51
N VAL A 140 2.73 18.60 9.14
CA VAL A 140 2.55 18.45 10.58
C VAL A 140 3.72 19.03 11.35
N LEU A 141 4.93 18.50 11.14
CA LEU A 141 6.10 18.89 11.93
C LEU A 141 6.46 20.37 11.77
N LEU A 142 6.51 20.83 10.51
CA LEU A 142 6.87 22.22 10.24
C LEU A 142 5.80 23.20 10.74
N LYS A 143 4.52 22.82 10.62
CA LYS A 143 3.44 23.66 11.13
C LYS A 143 3.45 23.72 12.66
N LEU A 144 3.70 22.60 13.35
CA LEU A 144 3.86 22.60 14.81
C LEU A 144 5.05 23.47 15.27
N ILE A 145 6.20 23.36 14.58
CA ILE A 145 7.39 24.16 14.88
C ILE A 145 7.10 25.65 14.61
N SER A 146 6.51 25.97 13.45
CA SER A 146 6.18 27.37 13.10
C SER A 146 5.17 27.97 14.07
N SER A 147 4.16 27.21 14.48
CA SER A 147 3.16 27.66 15.45
C SER A 147 3.78 27.90 16.84
N ALA A 148 4.68 27.01 17.28
CA ALA A 148 5.41 27.21 18.53
C ALA A 148 6.33 28.45 18.48
N LEU A 149 7.09 28.61 17.40
CA LEU A 149 7.95 29.78 17.19
C LEU A 149 7.13 31.08 17.10
N MET A 150 5.97 31.04 16.46
CA MET A 150 5.06 32.18 16.38
C MET A 150 4.54 32.60 17.77
N ILE A 151 4.10 31.65 18.59
CA ILE A 151 3.66 31.90 19.96
C ILE A 151 4.77 32.52 20.79
N LEU A 152 5.96 31.92 20.77
CA LEU A 152 7.13 32.42 21.49
C LEU A 152 7.53 33.82 21.01
N GLY A 153 7.54 34.05 19.69
CA GLY A 153 7.84 35.33 19.09
C GLY A 153 6.84 36.42 19.49
N ILE A 154 5.54 36.13 19.44
CA ILE A 154 4.48 37.05 19.87
C ILE A 154 4.69 37.44 21.35
N LEU A 155 4.88 36.47 22.24
CA LEU A 155 5.14 36.72 23.65
C LEU A 155 6.38 37.61 23.86
N ALA A 156 7.49 37.29 23.17
CA ALA A 156 8.71 38.09 23.26
C ALA A 156 8.48 39.57 22.87
N PHE A 157 7.77 39.81 21.76
CA PHE A 157 7.41 41.18 21.34
C PHE A 157 6.44 41.84 22.31
N MET A 158 5.45 41.14 22.85
CA MET A 158 4.50 41.67 23.82
C MET A 158 5.22 42.07 25.12
N TYR A 159 6.15 41.23 25.63
CA TYR A 159 6.97 41.58 26.80
C TYR A 159 7.93 42.76 26.56
N ALA A 160 8.47 42.89 25.34
CA ALA A 160 9.31 44.02 24.96
C ALA A 160 8.52 45.35 24.85
N ILE A 161 7.22 45.28 24.55
CA ILE A 161 6.38 46.48 24.40
C ILE A 161 5.77 46.89 25.74
N ASN A 162 5.15 45.95 26.47
CA ASN A 162 4.48 46.25 27.74
C ASN A 162 4.35 45.00 28.61
N VAL A 163 5.09 44.94 29.73
CA VAL A 163 5.18 43.80 30.63
C VAL A 163 3.84 43.49 31.32
N PRO A 164 3.11 44.45 31.92
CA PRO A 164 1.83 44.20 32.57
C PRO A 164 0.79 43.54 31.65
N LEU A 165 0.63 44.04 30.44
CA LEU A 165 -0.31 43.47 29.46
C LEU A 165 0.16 42.11 28.93
N ALA A 166 1.47 41.87 28.80
CA ALA A 166 2.03 40.60 28.39
C ALA A 166 1.77 39.48 29.41
N ILE A 167 1.81 39.80 30.71
CA ILE A 167 1.47 38.87 31.80
C ILE A 167 0.04 38.38 31.66
N VAL A 168 -0.93 39.24 31.34
CA VAL A 168 -2.34 38.89 31.12
C VAL A 168 -2.43 37.83 30.02
N MET A 169 -1.72 38.06 28.90
CA MET A 169 -1.69 37.09 27.80
C MET A 169 -1.07 35.76 28.20
N THR A 170 -0.01 35.79 28.99
CA THR A 170 0.64 34.57 29.48
C THR A 170 -0.28 33.74 30.38
N LEU A 171 -1.13 34.38 31.19
CA LEU A 171 -2.14 33.74 32.04
C LEU A 171 -3.27 33.04 31.24
N LEU A 172 -3.49 33.44 29.99
CA LEU A 172 -4.47 32.78 29.13
C LEU A 172 -3.95 31.44 28.55
N ILE A 173 -2.63 31.23 28.51
CA ILE A 173 -2.04 30.01 27.95
C ILE A 173 -2.52 28.73 28.65
N PRO A 174 -2.46 28.62 29.99
CA PRO A 174 -2.94 27.44 30.69
C PRO A 174 -4.46 27.24 30.53
N ILE A 175 -5.24 28.29 30.42
CA ILE A 175 -6.69 28.22 30.19
C ILE A 175 -6.95 27.65 28.81
N MET A 176 -6.27 28.16 27.78
CA MET A 176 -6.32 27.62 26.43
C MET A 176 -5.86 26.18 26.37
N GLY A 177 -4.77 25.84 27.04
CA GLY A 177 -4.27 24.48 27.13
C GLY A 177 -5.31 23.51 27.70
N PHE A 178 -6.03 23.93 28.75
CA PHE A 178 -7.11 23.16 29.32
C PHE A 178 -8.29 22.96 28.35
N ILE A 179 -8.72 24.02 27.66
CA ILE A 179 -9.81 23.93 26.66
C ILE A 179 -9.39 22.99 25.52
N ILE A 180 -8.16 23.10 25.02
CA ILE A 180 -7.64 22.22 23.97
C ILE A 180 -7.59 20.76 24.46
N TRP A 181 -7.17 20.52 25.71
CA TRP A 181 -7.13 19.18 26.29
C TRP A 181 -8.52 18.54 26.39
N VAL A 182 -9.51 19.30 26.86
CA VAL A 182 -10.92 18.86 26.91
C VAL A 182 -11.41 18.56 25.50
N TYR A 183 -11.22 19.48 24.57
CA TYR A 183 -11.59 19.31 23.17
C TYR A 183 -11.00 18.04 22.56
N GLN A 184 -9.69 17.80 22.73
CA GLN A 184 -9.02 16.61 22.20
C GLN A 184 -9.62 15.30 22.73
N LYS A 185 -10.10 15.27 23.98
CA LYS A 185 -10.74 14.10 24.56
C LYS A 185 -12.07 13.77 23.86
N PHE A 186 -12.91 14.76 23.63
CA PHE A 186 -14.19 14.59 22.94
C PHE A 186 -14.02 14.37 21.43
N SER A 187 -13.16 15.13 20.79
CA SER A 187 -12.86 15.03 19.38
C SER A 187 -12.35 13.63 19.01
N ARG A 188 -11.42 13.04 19.79
CA ARG A 188 -10.94 11.66 19.55
C ARG A 188 -12.09 10.63 19.62
N LYS A 189 -13.04 10.80 20.52
CA LYS A 189 -14.21 9.91 20.62
C LYS A 189 -15.09 10.07 19.38
N ALA A 190 -15.39 11.31 19.00
CA ALA A 190 -16.22 11.64 17.85
C ALA A 190 -15.60 11.08 16.54
N PHE A 191 -14.32 11.34 16.28
CA PHE A 191 -13.62 10.82 15.12
C PHE A 191 -13.60 9.29 15.05
N ARG A 192 -13.44 8.59 16.19
CA ARG A 192 -13.51 7.13 16.20
C ARG A 192 -14.91 6.63 15.84
N GLN A 193 -15.96 7.25 16.36
CA GLN A 193 -17.34 6.88 16.04
C GLN A 193 -17.66 7.10 14.56
N VAL A 194 -17.32 8.28 14.03
CA VAL A 194 -17.51 8.56 12.60
C VAL A 194 -16.74 7.57 11.74
N ARG A 195 -15.46 7.30 12.04
CA ARG A 195 -14.63 6.36 11.28
C ARG A 195 -15.19 4.92 11.31
N SER A 196 -15.70 4.47 12.46
CA SER A 196 -16.36 3.14 12.56
C SER A 196 -17.67 3.09 11.77
N SER A 197 -18.47 4.14 11.80
CA SER A 197 -19.73 4.22 11.05
C SER A 197 -19.50 4.32 9.54
N VAL A 198 -18.48 5.08 9.10
CA VAL A 198 -18.05 5.11 7.67
C VAL A 198 -17.60 3.73 7.21
N ALA A 199 -16.79 3.02 8.02
CA ALA A 199 -16.35 1.66 7.68
C ALA A 199 -17.54 0.69 7.58
N ALA A 200 -18.51 0.76 8.49
CA ALA A 200 -19.71 -0.06 8.44
C ALA A 200 -20.56 0.26 7.19
N SER A 201 -20.74 1.55 6.87
CA SER A 201 -21.46 1.99 5.66
C SER A 201 -20.77 1.50 4.38
N ASN A 202 -19.45 1.68 4.26
CA ASN A 202 -18.69 1.22 3.10
C ASN A 202 -18.74 -0.30 2.95
N SER A 203 -18.67 -1.06 4.06
CA SER A 203 -18.80 -2.52 4.05
C SER A 203 -20.18 -2.95 3.56
N SER A 204 -21.24 -2.31 4.05
CA SER A 204 -22.62 -2.59 3.66
C SER A 204 -22.86 -2.27 2.17
N ILE A 205 -22.36 -1.14 1.68
CA ILE A 205 -22.45 -0.76 0.26
C ILE A 205 -21.68 -1.76 -0.62
N LYS A 206 -20.46 -2.13 -0.22
CA LYS A 206 -19.65 -3.11 -0.96
C LYS A 206 -20.34 -4.47 -1.03
N GLU A 207 -20.90 -4.93 0.09
CA GLU A 207 -21.67 -6.19 0.14
C GLU A 207 -22.87 -6.12 -0.82
N LEU A 208 -23.65 -5.04 -0.76
CA LEU A 208 -24.79 -4.81 -1.63
C LEU A 208 -24.42 -4.82 -3.11
N LEU A 209 -23.37 -4.07 -3.50
CA LEU A 209 -22.95 -3.98 -4.90
C LEU A 209 -22.38 -5.29 -5.43
N ASN A 210 -21.67 -6.06 -4.61
CA ASN A 210 -21.14 -7.37 -5.00
C ASN A 210 -22.28 -8.39 -5.25
N TYR A 211 -23.38 -8.28 -4.51
CA TYR A 211 -24.50 -9.21 -4.59
C TYR A 211 -25.77 -8.58 -5.19
N ILE A 212 -25.64 -7.46 -5.89
CA ILE A 212 -26.78 -6.71 -6.44
C ILE A 212 -27.67 -7.59 -7.34
N LEU A 213 -27.07 -8.50 -8.10
CA LEU A 213 -27.80 -9.41 -8.95
C LEU A 213 -28.71 -10.34 -8.14
N ILE A 214 -28.22 -10.85 -7.00
CA ILE A 214 -29.01 -11.67 -6.08
C ILE A 214 -30.17 -10.87 -5.53
N VAL A 215 -29.89 -9.63 -5.04
CA VAL A 215 -30.94 -8.75 -4.52
C VAL A 215 -32.05 -8.52 -5.55
N LYS A 216 -31.66 -8.27 -6.82
CA LYS A 216 -32.60 -8.07 -7.94
C LYS A 216 -33.39 -9.33 -8.27
N THR A 217 -32.73 -10.49 -8.32
CA THR A 217 -33.37 -11.76 -8.65
C THR A 217 -34.43 -12.18 -7.62
N TYR A 218 -34.15 -11.89 -6.32
CA TYR A 218 -35.05 -12.26 -5.23
C TYR A 218 -35.95 -11.14 -4.74
N LEU A 219 -36.01 -9.99 -5.45
CA LEU A 219 -36.82 -8.82 -5.10
C LEU A 219 -36.59 -8.34 -3.65
N GLY A 220 -35.33 -8.40 -3.21
CA GLY A 220 -34.91 -8.11 -1.83
C GLY A 220 -34.64 -6.64 -1.52
N GLU A 221 -34.91 -5.69 -2.45
CA GLU A 221 -34.55 -4.28 -2.34
C GLU A 221 -35.03 -3.63 -1.05
N ARG A 222 -36.30 -3.85 -0.70
CA ARG A 222 -36.92 -3.22 0.49
C ARG A 222 -36.24 -3.65 1.79
N SER A 223 -35.88 -4.92 1.92
CA SER A 223 -35.20 -5.45 3.11
C SER A 223 -33.79 -4.90 3.24
N ILE A 224 -33.07 -4.80 2.12
CA ILE A 224 -31.72 -4.24 2.08
C ILE A 224 -31.72 -2.74 2.35
N GLU A 225 -32.70 -2.00 1.80
CA GLU A 225 -32.88 -0.57 2.06
C GLU A 225 -33.10 -0.30 3.56
N GLN A 226 -33.97 -1.05 4.23
CA GLN A 226 -34.20 -0.94 5.66
C GLN A 226 -32.94 -1.24 6.48
N ARG A 227 -32.19 -2.27 6.09
CA ARG A 227 -30.90 -2.61 6.73
C ARG A 227 -29.88 -1.48 6.58
N TYR A 228 -29.75 -0.92 5.37
CA TYR A 228 -28.83 0.17 5.11
C TYR A 228 -29.25 1.47 5.84
N ASP A 229 -30.55 1.77 5.90
CA ASP A 229 -31.06 2.94 6.63
C ASP A 229 -30.66 2.92 8.11
N SER A 230 -30.66 1.75 8.75
CA SER A 230 -30.18 1.61 10.14
C SER A 230 -28.68 1.99 10.28
N VAL A 231 -27.84 1.54 9.36
CA VAL A 231 -26.41 1.88 9.34
C VAL A 231 -26.19 3.37 9.06
N ASN A 232 -26.98 3.93 8.13
CA ASN A 232 -26.92 5.34 7.77
C ASN A 232 -27.36 6.26 8.92
N ARG A 233 -28.35 5.85 9.73
CA ARG A 233 -28.76 6.57 10.95
C ARG A 233 -27.67 6.57 12.02
N GLU A 234 -26.92 5.49 12.17
CA GLU A 234 -25.76 5.47 13.08
C GLU A 234 -24.64 6.41 12.59
N PHE A 235 -24.40 6.44 11.30
CA PHE A 235 -23.47 7.40 10.70
C PHE A 235 -23.91 8.85 10.92
N LEU A 236 -25.21 9.15 10.74
CA LEU A 236 -25.76 10.48 11.02
C LEU A 236 -25.56 10.88 12.48
N LYS A 237 -25.85 9.98 13.44
CA LYS A 237 -25.65 10.25 14.88
C LYS A 237 -24.19 10.55 15.21
N ALA A 238 -23.26 9.77 14.64
CA ALA A 238 -21.83 9.98 14.81
C ALA A 238 -21.38 11.33 14.21
N GLY A 239 -21.87 11.69 13.02
CA GLY A 239 -21.61 12.96 12.37
C GLY A 239 -22.15 14.16 13.15
N ILE A 240 -23.38 14.08 13.68
CA ILE A 240 -23.94 15.12 14.54
C ILE A 240 -23.08 15.31 15.80
N PHE A 241 -22.63 14.22 16.43
CA PHE A 241 -21.75 14.31 17.60
C PHE A 241 -20.40 14.97 17.26
N GLU A 242 -19.82 14.68 16.11
CA GLU A 242 -18.59 15.32 15.62
C GLU A 242 -18.82 16.82 15.42
N VAL A 243 -19.84 17.22 14.63
CA VAL A 243 -20.16 18.62 14.34
C VAL A 243 -20.45 19.38 15.63
N THR A 244 -21.20 18.81 16.56
CA THR A 244 -21.50 19.45 17.86
C THR A 244 -20.23 19.70 18.67
N THR A 245 -19.30 18.73 18.67
CA THR A 245 -18.00 18.87 19.35
C THR A 245 -17.19 20.04 18.77
N PHE A 246 -17.14 20.18 17.44
CA PHE A 246 -16.49 21.31 16.76
C PHE A 246 -17.19 22.65 17.01
N SER A 247 -18.52 22.64 16.96
CA SER A 247 -19.35 23.84 17.09
C SER A 247 -19.25 24.47 18.48
N ILE A 248 -18.94 23.69 19.51
CA ILE A 248 -18.73 24.21 20.88
C ILE A 248 -17.29 24.74 21.05
N PHE A 249 -16.30 24.07 20.49
CA PHE A 249 -14.89 24.42 20.68
C PHE A 249 -14.53 25.80 20.12
N ARG A 250 -14.92 26.09 18.87
CA ARG A 250 -14.58 27.38 18.23
C ARG A 250 -15.08 28.60 18.98
N PRO A 251 -16.36 28.69 19.33
CA PRO A 251 -16.87 29.83 20.10
C PRO A 251 -16.22 29.97 21.48
N LEU A 252 -15.83 28.87 22.14
CA LEU A 252 -15.12 28.95 23.43
C LEU A 252 -13.74 29.62 23.28
N VAL A 253 -13.01 29.27 22.21
CA VAL A 253 -11.71 29.91 21.92
C VAL A 253 -11.89 31.37 21.53
N ASP A 254 -12.88 31.68 20.69
CA ASP A 254 -13.19 33.06 20.28
C ASP A 254 -13.71 33.87 21.47
N GLY A 255 -14.45 33.25 22.41
CA GLY A 255 -14.87 33.87 23.68
C GLY A 255 -13.68 34.28 24.55
N LEU A 256 -12.65 33.46 24.65
CA LEU A 256 -11.42 33.84 25.37
C LEU A 256 -10.73 35.05 24.76
N PHE A 257 -10.74 35.20 23.43
CA PHE A 257 -10.23 36.39 22.76
C PHE A 257 -10.96 37.65 23.23
N PHE A 258 -12.30 37.62 23.30
CA PHE A 258 -13.09 38.74 23.77
C PHE A 258 -12.87 39.04 25.27
N VAL A 259 -12.74 37.99 26.12
CA VAL A 259 -12.40 38.14 27.53
C VAL A 259 -11.03 38.83 27.67
N ALA A 260 -10.01 38.38 26.92
CA ALA A 260 -8.70 39.01 26.93
C ALA A 260 -8.76 40.48 26.50
N LEU A 261 -9.55 40.78 25.48
CA LEU A 261 -9.76 42.16 25.01
C LEU A 261 -10.39 43.06 26.08
N ILE A 262 -11.44 42.56 26.76
CA ILE A 262 -12.05 43.27 27.89
C ILE A 262 -11.02 43.55 29.00
N VAL A 263 -10.21 42.53 29.35
CA VAL A 263 -9.19 42.69 30.41
C VAL A 263 -8.16 43.73 29.99
N ILE A 264 -7.67 43.74 28.75
CA ILE A 264 -6.74 44.73 28.24
C ILE A 264 -7.31 46.15 28.35
N PHE A 265 -8.54 46.36 27.85
CA PHE A 265 -9.20 47.67 27.94
C PHE A 265 -9.42 48.12 29.40
N THR A 266 -9.81 47.21 30.29
CA THR A 266 -10.04 47.51 31.70
C THR A 266 -8.72 47.88 32.40
N MET A 267 -7.64 47.13 32.15
CA MET A 267 -6.32 47.39 32.68
C MET A 267 -5.75 48.75 32.19
N THR A 268 -5.94 49.04 30.89
CA THR A 268 -5.51 50.33 30.33
C THR A 268 -6.25 51.52 30.93
N ASN A 269 -7.55 51.35 31.23
CA ASN A 269 -8.35 52.41 31.83
C ASN A 269 -8.09 52.60 33.35
N LEU A 270 -7.89 51.48 34.09
CA LEU A 270 -7.64 51.53 35.54
C LEU A 270 -6.23 52.06 35.89
N LEU A 271 -5.28 51.91 35.00
CA LEU A 271 -3.88 52.26 35.20
C LEU A 271 -3.49 53.34 34.17
N GLU A 272 -3.95 54.58 34.35
CA GLU A 272 -3.86 55.73 33.42
C GLU A 272 -2.48 55.95 32.73
N SER A 273 -1.44 55.24 33.15
CA SER A 273 -0.07 55.35 32.61
C SER A 273 0.43 54.06 31.90
N VAL A 274 -0.43 53.05 31.68
CA VAL A 274 0.07 51.72 31.31
C VAL A 274 0.27 51.52 29.80
N ALA A 275 -0.51 52.18 28.94
CA ALA A 275 -0.36 51.95 27.49
C ALA A 275 -0.92 53.09 26.64
N ASP A 276 -0.10 53.53 25.65
CA ASP A 276 -0.51 54.42 24.57
C ASP A 276 -1.51 53.71 23.61
N ALA A 277 -2.26 54.49 22.82
CA ALA A 277 -3.24 53.97 21.86
C ALA A 277 -2.62 52.98 20.84
N GLY A 278 -1.40 53.26 20.40
CA GLY A 278 -0.66 52.34 19.52
C GLY A 278 -0.26 51.04 20.23
N THR A 279 0.06 51.08 21.54
CA THR A 279 0.31 49.85 22.31
C THR A 279 -0.92 48.98 22.39
N VAL A 280 -2.08 49.53 22.70
CA VAL A 280 -3.36 48.76 22.75
C VAL A 280 -3.67 48.17 21.40
N PHE A 281 -3.52 48.95 20.32
CA PHE A 281 -3.73 48.46 18.96
C PHE A 281 -2.78 47.33 18.58
N ALA A 282 -1.48 47.41 18.93
CA ALA A 282 -0.53 46.33 18.67
C ALA A 282 -0.88 45.07 19.46
N PHE A 283 -1.31 45.20 20.73
CA PHE A 283 -1.75 44.05 21.53
C PHE A 283 -2.96 43.36 20.95
N ILE A 284 -3.95 44.09 20.43
CA ILE A 284 -5.11 43.50 19.73
C ILE A 284 -4.65 42.68 18.51
N GLN A 285 -3.72 43.22 17.70
CA GLN A 285 -3.17 42.48 16.57
C GLN A 285 -2.36 41.25 16.97
N TYR A 286 -1.54 41.34 18.05
CA TYR A 286 -0.79 40.20 18.57
C TYR A 286 -1.74 39.12 19.13
N MET A 287 -2.81 39.49 19.81
CA MET A 287 -3.84 38.57 20.30
C MET A 287 -4.46 37.79 19.15
N ASP A 288 -4.94 38.45 18.11
CA ASP A 288 -5.53 37.78 16.95
C ASP A 288 -4.57 36.74 16.37
N ARG A 289 -3.30 37.11 16.23
CA ARG A 289 -2.25 36.22 15.72
C ARG A 289 -1.83 35.12 16.71
N PHE A 290 -2.06 35.29 18.01
CA PHE A 290 -1.71 34.32 19.03
C PHE A 290 -2.68 33.14 19.07
N PHE A 291 -3.98 33.39 18.90
CA PHE A 291 -4.98 32.34 18.96
C PHE A 291 -4.98 31.39 17.75
N GLN A 292 -4.56 31.87 16.59
CA GLN A 292 -4.52 31.07 15.38
C GLN A 292 -3.55 29.86 15.46
N PRO A 293 -2.26 30.01 15.85
CA PRO A 293 -1.35 28.89 16.04
C PRO A 293 -1.83 27.86 17.06
N MET A 294 -2.52 28.29 18.12
CA MET A 294 -3.05 27.38 19.13
C MET A 294 -4.15 26.45 18.55
N LYS A 295 -5.04 27.01 17.72
CA LYS A 295 -6.05 26.21 16.97
C LYS A 295 -5.36 25.21 16.03
N GLU A 296 -4.32 25.65 15.30
CA GLU A 296 -3.57 24.82 14.37
C GLU A 296 -2.87 23.64 15.04
N ILE A 297 -2.28 23.82 16.22
CA ILE A 297 -1.65 22.74 17.00
C ILE A 297 -2.71 21.69 17.37
N ALA A 298 -3.91 22.10 17.78
CA ALA A 298 -4.99 21.19 18.12
C ALA A 298 -5.43 20.35 16.91
N ASP A 299 -5.57 20.96 15.74
CA ASP A 299 -6.01 20.30 14.50
C ASP A 299 -4.95 19.32 13.96
N LYS A 300 -3.65 19.67 14.05
CA LYS A 300 -2.56 18.83 13.53
C LYS A 300 -2.26 17.60 14.38
N TYR A 301 -2.76 17.53 15.61
CA TYR A 301 -2.53 16.38 16.47
C TYR A 301 -3.07 15.06 15.88
N ASN A 302 -4.26 15.08 15.27
CA ASN A 302 -4.85 13.90 14.64
C ASN A 302 -4.06 13.44 13.41
N SER A 303 -3.57 14.39 12.62
CA SER A 303 -2.69 14.11 11.47
C SER A 303 -1.37 13.48 11.90
N LEU A 304 -0.79 13.95 13.01
CA LEU A 304 0.41 13.36 13.62
C LEU A 304 0.19 11.89 14.00
N GLN A 305 -0.91 11.59 14.70
CA GLN A 305 -1.25 10.22 15.10
C GLN A 305 -1.44 9.29 13.89
N SER A 306 -2.10 9.77 12.83
CA SER A 306 -2.31 9.01 11.60
C SER A 306 -0.99 8.73 10.88
N ALA A 307 -0.09 9.71 10.83
CA ALA A 307 1.21 9.59 10.21
C ALA A 307 2.12 8.61 10.97
N LEU A 308 2.14 8.67 12.31
CA LEU A 308 2.90 7.72 13.14
C LEU A 308 2.38 6.28 12.96
N ALA A 309 1.07 6.09 12.86
CA ALA A 309 0.50 4.77 12.58
C ALA A 309 0.87 4.25 11.17
N GLY A 310 0.96 5.13 10.17
CA GLY A 310 1.48 4.78 8.83
C GLY A 310 2.94 4.38 8.87
N ALA A 311 3.77 5.15 9.59
CA ALA A 311 5.18 4.85 9.80
C ALA A 311 5.40 3.47 10.44
N GLU A 312 4.63 3.14 11.49
CA GLU A 312 4.71 1.86 12.19
C GLU A 312 4.48 0.65 11.25
N ARG A 313 3.59 0.80 10.26
CA ARG A 313 3.33 -0.25 9.27
C ARG A 313 4.40 -0.34 8.18
N LEU A 314 5.09 0.76 7.86
CA LEU A 314 6.11 0.81 6.82
C LEU A 314 7.50 0.39 7.32
N ILE A 315 7.85 0.67 8.58
CA ILE A 315 9.17 0.37 9.12
C ILE A 315 9.56 -1.09 8.98
N PRO A 316 8.73 -2.11 9.29
CA PRO A 316 9.10 -3.51 9.10
C PRO A 316 9.49 -3.83 7.65
N ILE A 317 8.84 -3.19 6.66
CA ILE A 317 9.18 -3.35 5.25
C ILE A 317 10.51 -2.65 4.92
N LEU A 318 10.68 -1.43 5.44
CA LEU A 318 11.88 -0.62 5.18
C LEU A 318 13.13 -1.18 5.87
N ASP A 319 12.99 -1.84 7.02
CA ASP A 319 14.09 -2.45 7.77
C ASP A 319 14.51 -3.81 7.22
N GLU A 320 13.63 -4.48 6.51
CA GLU A 320 13.93 -5.77 5.90
C GLU A 320 15.14 -5.64 4.96
N PRO A 321 16.16 -6.50 5.08
CA PRO A 321 17.29 -6.46 4.16
C PRO A 321 16.80 -6.65 2.73
N LYS A 322 17.45 -5.97 1.77
CA LYS A 322 17.14 -6.18 0.36
C LYS A 322 17.48 -7.62 0.01
N ARG A 323 16.49 -8.39 -0.40
CA ARG A 323 16.70 -9.74 -0.90
C ARG A 323 17.13 -9.64 -2.35
N GLU A 324 18.34 -10.04 -2.64
CA GLU A 324 18.82 -10.15 -4.03
C GLU A 324 18.21 -11.38 -4.68
N LEU A 325 17.61 -11.22 -5.85
CA LEU A 325 17.18 -12.35 -6.65
C LEU A 325 18.41 -13.01 -7.24
N ILE A 326 18.69 -14.23 -6.81
CA ILE A 326 19.80 -15.00 -7.35
C ILE A 326 19.31 -15.62 -8.66
N THR A 327 19.72 -15.04 -9.78
CA THR A 327 19.33 -15.49 -11.12
C THR A 327 20.28 -16.54 -11.70
N THR A 328 21.46 -16.70 -11.12
CA THR A 328 22.44 -17.71 -11.58
C THR A 328 22.00 -19.10 -11.13
N VAL A 329 21.79 -19.98 -12.10
CA VAL A 329 21.52 -21.40 -11.83
C VAL A 329 22.84 -22.07 -11.43
N PRO A 330 22.92 -22.71 -10.25
CA PRO A 330 24.08 -23.49 -9.84
C PRO A 330 24.40 -24.59 -10.84
N ASN A 331 25.68 -24.97 -10.94
CA ASN A 331 26.12 -25.98 -11.91
C ASN A 331 25.38 -27.32 -11.72
N GLU A 332 25.03 -27.66 -10.49
CA GLU A 332 24.28 -28.87 -10.10
C GLU A 332 22.88 -28.94 -10.72
N PHE A 333 22.33 -27.79 -11.13
CA PHE A 333 20.98 -27.68 -11.69
C PHE A 333 20.95 -27.26 -13.17
N LYS A 334 22.12 -27.28 -13.86
CA LYS A 334 22.16 -27.04 -15.31
C LYS A 334 21.47 -28.14 -16.08
N THR A 335 21.61 -29.40 -15.61
CA THR A 335 20.84 -30.56 -16.09
C THR A 335 20.04 -31.12 -14.93
N ILE A 336 18.80 -31.44 -15.16
CA ILE A 336 17.95 -32.03 -14.12
C ILE A 336 17.71 -33.49 -14.50
N ASP A 337 18.31 -34.39 -13.74
CA ASP A 337 18.21 -35.82 -13.95
C ASP A 337 17.13 -36.46 -13.08
N THR A 338 16.98 -35.98 -11.82
CA THR A 338 15.98 -36.48 -10.89
C THR A 338 15.39 -35.39 -10.01
N ILE A 339 14.09 -35.53 -9.69
CA ILE A 339 13.38 -34.78 -8.67
C ILE A 339 12.83 -35.82 -7.68
N GLU A 340 13.17 -35.74 -6.41
CA GLU A 340 12.78 -36.73 -5.41
C GLU A 340 12.14 -36.04 -4.19
N LEU A 341 10.97 -36.52 -3.80
CA LEU A 341 10.32 -36.15 -2.53
C LEU A 341 10.48 -37.31 -1.56
N LYS A 342 10.88 -37.01 -0.32
CA LYS A 342 11.06 -37.98 0.77
C LYS A 342 10.26 -37.57 1.99
N ASP A 343 9.27 -38.39 2.33
CA ASP A 343 8.45 -38.26 3.52
C ASP A 343 7.93 -36.83 3.74
N VAL A 344 7.41 -36.21 2.67
CA VAL A 344 7.01 -34.81 2.66
C VAL A 344 5.64 -34.64 3.31
N TYR A 345 5.57 -33.77 4.32
CA TYR A 345 4.35 -33.31 4.98
C TYR A 345 4.22 -31.81 4.86
N TYR A 346 3.00 -31.34 4.71
CA TYR A 346 2.73 -29.90 4.71
C TYR A 346 1.39 -29.56 5.38
N SER A 347 1.42 -28.54 6.27
CA SER A 347 0.25 -27.94 6.92
C SER A 347 0.28 -26.42 6.78
N TYR A 348 -0.86 -25.78 6.44
CA TYR A 348 -0.95 -24.34 6.21
C TYR A 348 -0.80 -23.51 7.50
N ASP A 349 -1.32 -24.00 8.62
CA ASP A 349 -1.40 -23.24 9.88
C ASP A 349 -0.54 -23.82 11.01
N ASN A 350 0.45 -24.65 10.68
CA ASN A 350 1.18 -25.47 11.67
C ASN A 350 0.22 -26.29 12.58
N SER A 351 -0.97 -26.59 12.07
CA SER A 351 -1.97 -27.41 12.74
C SER A 351 -1.66 -28.90 12.55
N ASP A 352 -2.31 -29.77 13.31
CA ASP A 352 -2.20 -31.21 13.14
C ASP A 352 -2.90 -31.74 11.86
N VAL A 353 -3.56 -30.84 11.10
CA VAL A 353 -4.20 -31.19 9.84
C VAL A 353 -3.22 -30.96 8.70
N TYR A 354 -2.76 -32.04 8.10
CA TYR A 354 -1.85 -32.01 6.96
C TYR A 354 -2.62 -31.93 5.63
N ALA A 355 -2.26 -30.96 4.79
CA ALA A 355 -2.71 -30.87 3.41
C ALA A 355 -1.97 -31.90 2.53
N LEU A 356 -0.72 -32.25 2.88
CA LEU A 356 0.04 -33.37 2.32
C LEU A 356 0.60 -34.20 3.47
N ASN A 357 0.48 -35.53 3.37
CA ASN A 357 0.78 -36.45 4.43
C ASN A 357 1.59 -37.63 3.89
N ASN A 358 2.90 -37.63 4.17
CA ASN A 358 3.85 -38.67 3.79
C ASN A 358 3.92 -38.89 2.26
N ILE A 359 4.20 -37.82 1.51
CA ILE A 359 4.36 -37.88 0.07
C ILE A 359 5.80 -38.25 -0.27
N SER A 360 5.99 -39.39 -0.96
CA SER A 360 7.29 -39.85 -1.43
C SER A 360 7.18 -40.39 -2.86
N PHE A 361 7.93 -39.79 -3.79
CA PHE A 361 8.05 -40.26 -5.17
C PHE A 361 9.28 -39.65 -5.85
N THR A 362 9.68 -40.20 -6.99
CA THR A 362 10.78 -39.69 -7.80
C THR A 362 10.33 -39.49 -9.23
N VAL A 363 10.74 -38.39 -9.85
CA VAL A 363 10.51 -38.08 -11.27
C VAL A 363 11.86 -38.07 -11.98
N LYS A 364 11.96 -38.73 -13.12
CA LYS A 364 13.17 -38.80 -13.94
C LYS A 364 13.16 -37.75 -15.05
N LYS A 365 14.32 -37.42 -15.56
CA LYS A 365 14.50 -36.53 -16.71
C LYS A 365 13.65 -36.98 -17.91
N GLY A 366 12.93 -36.06 -18.53
CA GLY A 366 12.07 -36.33 -19.69
C GLY A 366 10.81 -37.13 -19.39
N GLU A 367 10.55 -37.47 -18.09
CA GLU A 367 9.31 -38.15 -17.68
C GLU A 367 8.13 -37.19 -17.75
N TYR A 368 7.01 -37.68 -18.27
CA TYR A 368 5.71 -37.03 -18.17
C TYR A 368 4.90 -37.71 -17.06
N LEU A 369 4.81 -37.03 -15.91
CA LEU A 369 4.07 -37.45 -14.73
C LEU A 369 2.71 -36.76 -14.67
N GLY A 370 1.64 -37.56 -14.64
CA GLY A 370 0.28 -37.09 -14.37
C GLY A 370 -0.01 -37.14 -12.85
N ILE A 371 -0.68 -36.12 -12.30
CA ILE A 371 -1.16 -36.11 -10.93
C ILE A 371 -2.66 -35.85 -10.95
N VAL A 372 -3.43 -36.78 -10.43
CA VAL A 372 -4.90 -36.73 -10.42
C VAL A 372 -5.47 -36.93 -9.01
N GLY A 373 -6.73 -36.58 -8.81
CA GLY A 373 -7.43 -36.73 -7.53
C GLY A 373 -8.58 -35.75 -7.38
N LEU A 374 -9.39 -35.92 -6.39
CA LEU A 374 -10.54 -35.05 -6.10
C LEU A 374 -10.07 -33.62 -5.71
N SER A 375 -11.00 -32.66 -5.77
CA SER A 375 -10.75 -31.31 -5.29
C SER A 375 -10.39 -31.37 -3.80
N GLY A 376 -9.36 -30.61 -3.40
CA GLY A 376 -8.85 -30.62 -2.02
C GLY A 376 -7.91 -31.79 -1.68
N SER A 377 -7.52 -32.66 -2.63
CA SER A 377 -6.58 -33.76 -2.38
C SER A 377 -5.11 -33.34 -2.17
N GLY A 378 -4.76 -32.04 -2.35
CA GLY A 378 -3.41 -31.51 -2.12
C GLY A 378 -2.58 -31.25 -3.39
N LYS A 379 -3.15 -31.41 -4.60
CA LYS A 379 -2.44 -31.27 -5.88
C LYS A 379 -1.72 -29.92 -6.06
N SER A 380 -2.42 -28.81 -5.91
CA SER A 380 -1.84 -27.46 -6.06
C SER A 380 -0.85 -27.12 -4.93
N THR A 381 -1.03 -27.69 -3.74
CA THR A 381 -0.07 -27.61 -2.64
C THR A 381 1.23 -28.31 -2.99
N LEU A 382 1.16 -29.48 -3.63
CA LEU A 382 2.32 -30.23 -4.09
C LEU A 382 3.12 -29.45 -5.15
N LEU A 383 2.43 -28.86 -6.15
CA LEU A 383 3.09 -27.98 -7.13
C LEU A 383 3.77 -26.77 -6.48
N SER A 384 3.11 -26.16 -5.50
CA SER A 384 3.66 -25.01 -4.76
C SER A 384 4.94 -25.36 -3.97
N LEU A 385 5.02 -26.56 -3.43
CA LEU A 385 6.21 -27.11 -2.77
C LEU A 385 7.35 -27.36 -3.78
N LEU A 386 7.03 -27.96 -4.92
CA LEU A 386 8.02 -28.18 -6.00
C LEU A 386 8.62 -26.87 -6.50
N MET A 387 7.82 -25.82 -6.64
CA MET A 387 8.28 -24.48 -7.03
C MET A 387 9.09 -23.75 -5.94
N GLY A 388 9.19 -24.30 -4.73
CA GLY A 388 9.78 -23.60 -3.60
C GLY A 388 8.99 -22.36 -3.16
N ILE A 389 7.72 -22.23 -3.53
CA ILE A 389 6.79 -21.21 -3.03
C ILE A 389 6.46 -21.49 -1.56
N LEU A 390 6.19 -22.75 -1.27
CA LEU A 390 5.98 -23.29 0.08
C LEU A 390 7.18 -24.14 0.48
N ARG A 391 7.39 -24.30 1.79
CA ARG A 391 8.41 -25.21 2.34
C ARG A 391 7.74 -26.36 3.06
N PRO A 392 8.24 -27.61 2.94
CA PRO A 392 7.66 -28.74 3.65
C PRO A 392 7.73 -28.51 5.18
N THR A 393 6.65 -28.94 5.88
CA THR A 393 6.64 -28.93 7.36
C THR A 393 7.55 -30.02 7.91
N LYS A 394 7.60 -31.19 7.24
CA LYS A 394 8.52 -32.30 7.52
C LYS A 394 8.91 -32.96 6.21
N GLY A 395 10.03 -33.69 6.20
CA GLY A 395 10.57 -34.31 5.01
C GLY A 395 11.32 -33.31 4.12
N ASN A 396 11.86 -33.78 3.01
CA ASN A 396 12.73 -32.99 2.15
C ASN A 396 12.42 -33.22 0.68
N ILE A 397 12.71 -32.22 -0.14
CA ILE A 397 12.62 -32.30 -1.60
C ILE A 397 14.05 -32.15 -2.16
N TYR A 398 14.42 -33.07 -3.03
CA TYR A 398 15.75 -33.11 -3.63
C TYR A 398 15.66 -32.92 -5.15
N ILE A 399 16.61 -32.20 -5.71
CA ILE A 399 16.87 -32.12 -7.16
C ILE A 399 18.31 -32.57 -7.37
N ASN A 400 18.50 -33.61 -8.19
CA ASN A 400 19.83 -34.25 -8.37
C ASN A 400 20.54 -34.64 -7.06
N GLY A 401 19.76 -35.05 -6.04
CA GLY A 401 20.26 -35.38 -4.72
C GLY A 401 20.56 -34.18 -3.80
N HIS A 402 20.40 -32.95 -4.27
CA HIS A 402 20.59 -31.73 -3.48
C HIS A 402 19.27 -31.27 -2.88
N ASP A 403 19.24 -31.03 -1.57
CA ASP A 403 18.07 -30.53 -0.86
C ASP A 403 17.75 -29.07 -1.28
N ILE A 404 16.56 -28.86 -1.86
CA ILE A 404 16.13 -27.53 -2.35
C ILE A 404 15.96 -26.50 -1.23
N SER A 405 15.81 -26.93 0.04
CA SER A 405 15.67 -26.01 1.17
C SER A 405 16.94 -25.20 1.44
N GLN A 406 18.10 -25.65 0.97
CA GLN A 406 19.39 -24.98 1.09
C GLN A 406 19.60 -23.88 0.05
N TYR A 407 18.73 -23.80 -0.95
CA TYR A 407 18.84 -22.86 -2.06
C TYR A 407 17.75 -21.76 -1.96
N ASP A 408 18.05 -20.62 -2.57
CA ASP A 408 17.04 -19.57 -2.69
C ASP A 408 15.91 -20.01 -3.64
N SER A 409 14.66 -19.73 -3.28
CA SER A 409 13.48 -20.08 -4.08
C SER A 409 13.54 -19.49 -5.50
N SER A 410 14.26 -18.39 -5.73
CA SER A 410 14.43 -17.82 -7.06
C SER A 410 15.27 -18.72 -7.97
N MET A 411 16.29 -19.40 -7.43
CA MET A 411 17.09 -20.39 -8.18
C MET A 411 16.23 -21.57 -8.63
N ILE A 412 15.38 -22.09 -7.73
CA ILE A 412 14.47 -23.20 -8.05
C ILE A 412 13.49 -22.79 -9.15
N ARG A 413 12.91 -21.60 -9.06
CA ARG A 413 12.03 -21.08 -10.12
C ARG A 413 12.73 -20.84 -11.45
N ASN A 414 14.04 -20.65 -11.46
CA ASN A 414 14.81 -20.51 -12.71
C ASN A 414 14.96 -21.82 -13.50
N ILE A 415 14.72 -22.97 -12.90
CA ILE A 415 14.75 -24.28 -13.57
C ILE A 415 13.34 -24.83 -13.85
N MET A 416 12.28 -24.15 -13.37
CA MET A 416 10.91 -24.58 -13.51
C MET A 416 10.07 -23.57 -14.31
N GLY A 417 9.33 -24.03 -15.30
CA GLY A 417 8.24 -23.29 -15.93
C GLY A 417 6.92 -23.67 -15.29
N TYR A 418 6.01 -22.71 -15.11
CA TYR A 418 4.73 -22.96 -14.48
C TYR A 418 3.59 -22.36 -15.30
N VAL A 419 2.59 -23.16 -15.56
CA VAL A 419 1.32 -22.75 -16.18
C VAL A 419 0.23 -22.81 -15.12
N PHE A 420 -0.33 -21.65 -14.78
CA PHE A 420 -1.39 -21.53 -13.78
C PHE A 420 -2.74 -22.02 -14.31
N GLN A 421 -3.58 -22.52 -13.41
CA GLN A 421 -4.97 -22.88 -13.69
C GLN A 421 -5.74 -21.73 -14.36
N ASN A 422 -5.61 -20.51 -13.84
CA ASN A 422 -6.13 -19.29 -14.44
C ASN A 422 -5.00 -18.50 -15.09
N ALA A 423 -5.10 -18.26 -16.38
CA ALA A 423 -4.12 -17.47 -17.10
C ALA A 423 -4.26 -15.99 -16.78
N TYR A 424 -3.25 -15.41 -16.13
CA TYR A 424 -3.19 -13.98 -15.81
C TYR A 424 -2.42 -13.22 -16.88
N LEU A 425 -3.06 -12.20 -17.45
CA LEU A 425 -2.45 -11.30 -18.41
C LEU A 425 -2.36 -9.88 -17.84
N PHE A 426 -1.22 -9.24 -18.06
CA PHE A 426 -1.02 -7.84 -17.73
C PHE A 426 -1.67 -6.95 -18.80
N LYS A 427 -2.05 -5.74 -18.40
CA LYS A 427 -2.48 -4.72 -19.36
C LYS A 427 -1.28 -4.36 -20.25
N GLY A 428 -1.42 -4.49 -21.55
CA GLY A 428 -0.38 -4.25 -22.54
C GLY A 428 -0.70 -4.97 -23.84
N THR A 429 0.29 -5.22 -24.65
CA THR A 429 0.17 -5.98 -25.90
C THR A 429 0.32 -7.48 -25.67
N ILE A 430 0.02 -8.27 -26.69
CA ILE A 430 0.32 -9.71 -26.71
C ILE A 430 1.83 -9.93 -26.52
N GLN A 431 2.68 -9.16 -27.21
CA GLN A 431 4.13 -9.22 -27.09
C GLN A 431 4.59 -8.93 -25.65
N ASP A 432 4.08 -7.85 -25.01
CA ASP A 432 4.42 -7.51 -23.62
C ASP A 432 4.09 -8.65 -22.66
N ASN A 433 3.00 -9.35 -22.93
CA ASN A 433 2.59 -10.50 -22.12
C ASN A 433 3.42 -11.75 -22.36
N LEU A 434 3.92 -11.95 -23.56
CA LEU A 434 4.78 -13.09 -23.88
C LEU A 434 6.20 -12.93 -23.34
N ASN A 435 6.80 -11.75 -23.48
CA ASN A 435 8.15 -11.47 -23.00
C ASN A 435 8.22 -10.91 -21.57
N LEU A 436 7.07 -10.68 -20.89
CA LEU A 436 7.02 -10.08 -19.56
C LEU A 436 7.79 -8.75 -19.44
N TYR A 437 7.72 -7.92 -20.48
CA TYR A 437 8.45 -6.64 -20.62
C TYR A 437 9.98 -6.79 -20.67
N ASP A 438 10.50 -8.01 -20.88
CA ASP A 438 11.94 -8.24 -21.09
C ASP A 438 12.31 -8.04 -22.56
N SER A 439 12.93 -6.89 -22.86
CA SER A 439 13.36 -6.54 -24.22
C SER A 439 14.54 -7.37 -24.73
N SER A 440 15.18 -8.19 -23.89
CA SER A 440 16.26 -9.10 -24.31
C SER A 440 15.75 -10.32 -25.08
N ILE A 441 14.45 -10.64 -24.97
CA ILE A 441 13.81 -11.74 -25.68
C ILE A 441 13.52 -11.32 -27.12
N SER A 442 14.12 -12.04 -28.08
CA SER A 442 13.96 -11.74 -29.51
C SER A 442 12.55 -12.07 -30.01
N MET A 443 12.11 -11.37 -31.04
CA MET A 443 10.82 -11.65 -31.69
C MET A 443 10.76 -13.05 -32.29
N ASP A 444 11.89 -13.53 -32.81
CA ASP A 444 11.98 -14.90 -33.35
C ASP A 444 11.70 -15.96 -32.29
N THR A 445 12.19 -15.77 -31.07
CA THR A 445 11.88 -16.66 -29.93
C THR A 445 10.40 -16.65 -29.59
N ILE A 446 9.78 -15.47 -29.63
CA ILE A 446 8.33 -15.31 -29.38
C ILE A 446 7.53 -16.03 -30.45
N ILE A 447 7.88 -15.85 -31.72
CA ILE A 447 7.21 -16.50 -32.88
C ILE A 447 7.35 -18.02 -32.80
N ASP A 448 8.57 -18.52 -32.50
CA ASP A 448 8.79 -19.97 -32.37
C ASP A 448 7.92 -20.59 -31.26
N ALA A 449 7.87 -19.93 -30.09
CA ALA A 449 7.04 -20.39 -28.99
C ALA A 449 5.54 -20.36 -29.32
N THR A 450 5.06 -19.31 -29.99
CA THR A 450 3.63 -19.19 -30.37
C THR A 450 3.25 -20.17 -31.47
N LYS A 451 4.17 -20.54 -32.37
CA LYS A 451 3.96 -21.61 -33.35
C LYS A 451 3.83 -22.97 -32.68
N LYS A 452 4.65 -23.27 -31.67
CA LYS A 452 4.58 -24.52 -30.90
C LYS A 452 3.25 -24.74 -30.18
N VAL A 453 2.53 -23.66 -29.86
CA VAL A 453 1.21 -23.71 -29.23
C VAL A 453 0.07 -23.38 -30.20
N GLU A 454 0.32 -23.37 -31.50
CA GLU A 454 -0.66 -23.08 -32.56
C GLU A 454 -1.40 -21.74 -32.39
N LEU A 455 -0.73 -20.74 -31.82
CA LEU A 455 -1.31 -19.43 -31.55
C LEU A 455 -0.85 -18.36 -32.57
N HIS A 456 0.24 -18.63 -33.31
CA HIS A 456 0.86 -17.68 -34.22
C HIS A 456 -0.09 -17.15 -35.29
N ASP A 457 -0.77 -18.03 -36.00
CA ASP A 457 -1.67 -17.67 -37.11
C ASP A 457 -2.86 -16.84 -36.62
N MET A 458 -3.37 -17.17 -35.46
CA MET A 458 -4.43 -16.37 -34.84
C MET A 458 -3.94 -14.97 -34.49
N ILE A 459 -2.73 -14.83 -33.95
CA ILE A 459 -2.15 -13.51 -33.61
C ILE A 459 -1.95 -12.69 -34.88
N GLU A 460 -1.36 -13.28 -35.93
CA GLU A 460 -1.14 -12.60 -37.21
C GLU A 460 -2.45 -12.18 -37.92
N SER A 461 -3.55 -12.90 -37.66
CA SER A 461 -4.89 -12.51 -38.18
C SER A 461 -5.48 -11.29 -37.50
N LEU A 462 -4.95 -10.84 -36.36
CA LEU A 462 -5.39 -9.64 -35.65
C LEU A 462 -4.88 -8.37 -36.36
N PRO A 463 -5.64 -7.25 -36.33
CA PRO A 463 -5.27 -6.02 -37.05
C PRO A 463 -3.85 -5.51 -36.74
N ASP A 464 -3.41 -5.62 -35.48
CA ASP A 464 -2.10 -5.14 -35.01
C ASP A 464 -1.14 -6.30 -34.68
N GLY A 465 -1.47 -7.55 -35.05
CA GLY A 465 -0.65 -8.73 -34.81
C GLY A 465 -0.22 -8.83 -33.34
N TYR A 466 1.07 -9.01 -33.07
CA TYR A 466 1.64 -9.07 -31.71
C TYR A 466 1.52 -7.79 -30.90
N GLN A 467 1.28 -6.64 -31.57
CA GLN A 467 1.04 -5.35 -30.91
C GLN A 467 -0.42 -5.15 -30.46
N THR A 468 -1.28 -6.11 -30.75
CA THR A 468 -2.69 -6.08 -30.33
C THR A 468 -2.78 -6.02 -28.80
N SER A 469 -3.56 -5.05 -28.29
CA SER A 469 -3.82 -4.91 -26.85
C SER A 469 -4.69 -6.07 -26.34
N VAL A 470 -4.31 -6.66 -25.22
CA VAL A 470 -5.10 -7.72 -24.57
C VAL A 470 -6.25 -7.17 -23.70
N GLY A 471 -6.32 -5.85 -23.49
CA GLY A 471 -7.31 -5.22 -22.61
C GLY A 471 -6.98 -5.40 -21.11
N TYR A 472 -7.94 -5.04 -20.26
CA TYR A 472 -7.80 -5.22 -18.81
C TYR A 472 -7.95 -6.69 -18.43
N LEU A 473 -6.92 -7.29 -17.83
CA LEU A 473 -6.87 -8.73 -17.46
C LEU A 473 -7.18 -9.68 -18.63
N GLY A 474 -6.83 -9.30 -19.87
CA GLY A 474 -7.07 -10.11 -21.04
C GLY A 474 -8.53 -10.15 -21.50
N SER A 475 -9.34 -9.13 -21.18
CA SER A 475 -10.78 -9.12 -21.49
C SER A 475 -11.14 -9.20 -22.97
N LEU A 476 -10.19 -8.98 -23.86
CA LEU A 476 -10.38 -9.07 -25.31
C LEU A 476 -10.05 -10.45 -25.90
N LEU A 477 -9.59 -11.38 -25.08
CA LEU A 477 -9.23 -12.74 -25.48
C LEU A 477 -10.16 -13.77 -24.82
N SER A 478 -10.41 -14.89 -25.50
CA SER A 478 -11.09 -16.03 -24.89
C SER A 478 -10.22 -16.67 -23.81
N ASP A 479 -10.83 -17.42 -22.89
CA ASP A 479 -10.09 -18.09 -21.82
C ASP A 479 -9.10 -19.13 -22.37
N GLY A 480 -9.44 -19.81 -23.47
CA GLY A 480 -8.52 -20.69 -24.19
C GLY A 480 -7.31 -19.93 -24.76
N GLN A 481 -7.54 -18.79 -25.42
CA GLN A 481 -6.46 -17.97 -25.97
C GLN A 481 -5.52 -17.44 -24.86
N LYS A 482 -6.09 -17.04 -23.70
CA LYS A 482 -5.28 -16.65 -22.53
C LYS A 482 -4.41 -17.81 -22.05
N GLN A 483 -4.96 -19.02 -22.02
CA GLN A 483 -4.25 -20.21 -21.57
C GLN A 483 -3.10 -20.57 -22.52
N LEU A 484 -3.35 -20.54 -23.84
CA LEU A 484 -2.31 -20.75 -24.85
C LEU A 484 -1.19 -19.68 -24.75
N LEU A 485 -1.54 -18.40 -24.51
CA LEU A 485 -0.56 -17.34 -24.25
C LEU A 485 0.28 -17.61 -22.99
N ALA A 486 -0.35 -18.08 -21.89
CA ALA A 486 0.38 -18.43 -20.67
C ALA A 486 1.30 -19.64 -20.90
N PHE A 487 0.88 -20.58 -21.72
CA PHE A 487 1.72 -21.73 -22.12
C PHE A 487 2.90 -21.29 -22.99
N ALA A 488 2.65 -20.49 -24.05
CA ALA A 488 3.70 -19.91 -24.89
C ALA A 488 4.74 -19.13 -24.06
N ARG A 489 4.29 -18.29 -23.11
CA ARG A 489 5.16 -17.58 -22.15
C ARG A 489 6.11 -18.53 -21.42
N THR A 490 5.60 -19.69 -21.01
CA THR A 490 6.38 -20.67 -20.27
C THR A 490 7.41 -21.36 -21.19
N LEU A 491 7.09 -21.58 -22.47
CA LEU A 491 8.01 -22.13 -23.45
C LEU A 491 9.14 -21.15 -23.82
N ILE A 492 8.85 -19.86 -23.90
CA ILE A 492 9.85 -18.80 -24.14
C ILE A 492 10.97 -18.84 -23.08
N LEU A 493 10.62 -19.09 -21.82
CA LEU A 493 11.61 -19.20 -20.73
C LEU A 493 12.53 -20.42 -20.85
N ASN A 494 12.20 -21.39 -21.69
CA ASN A 494 12.95 -22.61 -22.00
C ASN A 494 13.49 -23.35 -20.77
N ARG A 495 12.67 -23.53 -19.73
CA ARG A 495 13.04 -24.25 -18.50
C ARG A 495 13.01 -25.76 -18.70
N PRO A 496 13.91 -26.53 -18.02
CA PRO A 496 13.98 -27.99 -18.16
C PRO A 496 12.80 -28.75 -17.54
N ILE A 497 12.14 -28.16 -16.52
CA ILE A 497 10.97 -28.73 -15.85
C ILE A 497 9.76 -27.87 -16.16
N LEU A 498 8.63 -28.51 -16.49
CA LEU A 498 7.36 -27.85 -16.75
C LEU A 498 6.31 -28.36 -15.77
N LEU A 499 5.73 -27.45 -15.01
CA LEU A 499 4.63 -27.71 -14.07
C LEU A 499 3.34 -27.15 -14.67
N LEU A 500 2.34 -27.98 -14.85
CA LEU A 500 1.03 -27.61 -15.41
C LEU A 500 -0.04 -27.81 -14.32
N ASP A 501 -0.73 -26.72 -13.93
CA ASP A 501 -1.81 -26.76 -12.96
C ASP A 501 -3.15 -26.59 -13.67
N GLU A 502 -3.85 -27.69 -13.92
CA GLU A 502 -5.18 -27.72 -14.56
C GLU A 502 -5.26 -26.87 -15.84
N ALA A 503 -4.23 -26.92 -16.67
CA ALA A 503 -4.07 -26.04 -17.84
C ALA A 503 -5.25 -26.13 -18.85
N THR A 504 -6.18 -27.08 -18.69
CA THR A 504 -7.32 -27.29 -19.58
C THR A 504 -8.68 -27.10 -18.89
N ALA A 505 -8.72 -26.55 -17.66
CA ALA A 505 -9.97 -26.26 -16.97
C ALA A 505 -10.69 -25.08 -17.65
N ASN A 506 -12.01 -25.20 -17.83
CA ASN A 506 -12.90 -24.17 -18.39
C ASN A 506 -12.59 -23.69 -19.82
N ILE A 507 -11.92 -24.52 -20.64
CA ILE A 507 -11.66 -24.23 -22.05
C ILE A 507 -12.47 -25.17 -22.96
N ASP A 508 -12.66 -24.72 -24.20
CA ASP A 508 -13.31 -25.52 -25.23
C ASP A 508 -12.45 -26.73 -25.67
N SER A 509 -13.05 -27.72 -26.25
CA SER A 509 -12.38 -28.96 -26.65
C SER A 509 -11.36 -28.77 -27.77
N HIS A 510 -11.48 -27.72 -28.59
CA HIS A 510 -10.49 -27.40 -29.63
C HIS A 510 -9.19 -26.90 -29.00
N THR A 511 -9.30 -25.92 -28.13
CA THR A 511 -8.15 -25.38 -27.39
C THR A 511 -7.49 -26.45 -26.49
N GLU A 512 -8.29 -27.34 -25.90
CA GLU A 512 -7.76 -28.49 -25.14
C GLU A 512 -6.88 -29.37 -26.01
N SER A 513 -7.33 -29.69 -27.25
CA SER A 513 -6.53 -30.47 -28.20
C SER A 513 -5.22 -29.77 -28.57
N GLN A 514 -5.25 -28.45 -28.82
CA GLN A 514 -4.04 -27.66 -29.12
C GLN A 514 -3.03 -27.70 -27.96
N ILE A 515 -3.47 -27.57 -26.71
CA ILE A 515 -2.58 -27.69 -25.55
C ILE A 515 -1.98 -29.10 -25.45
N GLN A 516 -2.80 -30.13 -25.72
CA GLN A 516 -2.35 -31.53 -25.73
C GLN A 516 -1.29 -31.80 -26.80
N GLU A 517 -1.49 -31.31 -28.02
CA GLU A 517 -0.52 -31.44 -29.12
C GLU A 517 0.77 -30.68 -28.78
N SER A 518 0.66 -29.49 -28.18
CA SER A 518 1.81 -28.72 -27.71
C SER A 518 2.61 -29.49 -26.64
N ILE A 519 1.94 -30.17 -25.71
CA ILE A 519 2.59 -31.02 -24.69
C ILE A 519 3.33 -32.18 -25.35
N GLU A 520 2.69 -32.87 -26.35
CA GLU A 520 3.33 -33.96 -27.05
C GLU A 520 4.57 -33.51 -27.85
N THR A 521 4.57 -32.30 -28.42
CA THR A 521 5.73 -31.72 -29.14
C THR A 521 6.96 -31.55 -28.26
N ILE A 522 6.77 -31.23 -26.97
CA ILE A 522 7.87 -31.00 -26.01
C ILE A 522 8.16 -32.24 -25.14
N ARG A 523 7.39 -33.31 -25.30
CA ARG A 523 7.57 -34.56 -24.57
C ARG A 523 8.92 -35.19 -24.88
N GLY A 524 9.62 -35.67 -23.85
CA GLY A 524 10.98 -36.22 -23.96
C GLY A 524 12.09 -35.19 -23.94
N GLU A 525 11.83 -33.95 -24.40
CA GLU A 525 12.79 -32.84 -24.26
C GLU A 525 12.76 -32.24 -22.86
N LYS A 526 11.57 -32.13 -22.24
CA LYS A 526 11.34 -31.54 -20.94
C LYS A 526 10.73 -32.57 -19.97
N THR A 527 11.02 -32.41 -18.69
CA THR A 527 10.34 -33.14 -17.62
C THR A 527 9.01 -32.42 -17.34
N ILE A 528 7.89 -33.13 -17.44
CA ILE A 528 6.55 -32.54 -17.33
C ILE A 528 5.84 -33.13 -16.11
N ILE A 529 5.35 -32.29 -15.22
CA ILE A 529 4.47 -32.67 -14.11
C ILE A 529 3.13 -31.96 -14.33
N ASN A 530 2.10 -32.73 -14.68
CA ASN A 530 0.79 -32.21 -15.04
C ASN A 530 -0.25 -32.59 -13.98
N VAL A 531 -0.77 -31.60 -13.28
CA VAL A 531 -1.94 -31.76 -12.42
C VAL A 531 -3.19 -31.61 -13.27
N ALA A 532 -3.98 -32.64 -13.33
CA ALA A 532 -5.14 -32.68 -14.19
C ALA A 532 -6.47 -32.83 -13.41
N HIS A 533 -7.44 -32.03 -13.84
CA HIS A 533 -8.83 -32.21 -13.45
C HIS A 533 -9.57 -33.08 -14.45
N ARG A 534 -9.23 -33.01 -15.75
CA ARG A 534 -9.72 -33.88 -16.80
C ARG A 534 -8.73 -35.03 -17.01
N LEU A 535 -9.18 -36.24 -16.77
CA LEU A 535 -8.32 -37.42 -16.84
C LEU A 535 -7.84 -37.71 -18.27
N SER A 536 -8.55 -37.24 -19.30
CA SER A 536 -8.11 -37.29 -20.71
C SER A 536 -6.74 -36.69 -20.93
N THR A 537 -6.35 -35.65 -20.17
CA THR A 537 -5.10 -34.94 -20.34
C THR A 537 -3.87 -35.72 -19.85
N VAL A 538 -4.06 -36.68 -18.96
CA VAL A 538 -2.97 -37.52 -18.41
C VAL A 538 -2.97 -38.94 -18.98
N GLN A 539 -3.87 -39.26 -19.90
CA GLN A 539 -3.96 -40.59 -20.51
C GLN A 539 -2.64 -41.03 -21.18
N LYS A 540 -1.91 -40.05 -21.75
CA LYS A 540 -0.62 -40.28 -22.41
C LYS A 540 0.59 -40.10 -21.48
N ALA A 541 0.39 -39.85 -20.17
CA ALA A 541 1.47 -39.74 -19.23
C ALA A 541 2.26 -41.06 -19.10
N ASN A 542 3.58 -40.95 -18.85
CA ASN A 542 4.40 -42.13 -18.60
C ASN A 542 4.00 -42.83 -17.30
N ARG A 543 3.50 -42.05 -16.34
CA ARG A 543 3.12 -42.50 -15.01
C ARG A 543 2.08 -41.53 -14.43
N ILE A 544 1.17 -42.07 -13.65
CA ILE A 544 0.08 -41.32 -13.02
C ILE A 544 0.10 -41.59 -11.51
N LEU A 545 0.10 -40.52 -10.71
CA LEU A 545 -0.09 -40.58 -9.27
C LEU A 545 -1.52 -40.17 -8.93
N VAL A 546 -2.20 -40.97 -8.14
CA VAL A 546 -3.53 -40.65 -7.62
C VAL A 546 -3.42 -40.15 -6.20
N LEU A 547 -3.83 -38.89 -5.99
CA LEU A 547 -3.83 -38.25 -4.67
C LEU A 547 -5.23 -38.32 -4.04
N SER A 548 -5.31 -38.84 -2.83
CA SER A 548 -6.53 -38.83 -2.02
C SER A 548 -6.18 -38.40 -0.59
N TYR A 549 -6.92 -37.41 -0.05
CA TYR A 549 -6.70 -36.86 1.32
C TYR A 549 -5.22 -36.58 1.67
N GLY A 550 -4.49 -35.98 0.74
CA GLY A 550 -3.08 -35.61 0.94
C GLY A 550 -2.09 -36.78 0.88
N LYS A 551 -2.49 -37.96 0.41
CA LYS A 551 -1.63 -39.15 0.27
C LYS A 551 -1.65 -39.65 -1.16
N ILE A 552 -0.57 -40.29 -1.59
CA ILE A 552 -0.54 -41.09 -2.83
C ILE A 552 -1.20 -42.43 -2.52
N VAL A 553 -2.30 -42.72 -3.19
CA VAL A 553 -3.05 -43.97 -3.01
C VAL A 553 -2.78 -44.97 -4.12
N GLU A 554 -2.51 -44.49 -5.33
CA GLU A 554 -2.15 -45.31 -6.49
C GLU A 554 -1.03 -44.66 -7.30
N ASP A 555 -0.23 -45.48 -7.94
CA ASP A 555 0.93 -45.14 -8.72
C ASP A 555 1.17 -46.17 -9.81
N GLY A 556 1.07 -45.78 -11.09
CA GLY A 556 1.23 -46.68 -12.21
C GLY A 556 0.98 -45.99 -13.55
N THR A 557 1.04 -46.78 -14.62
CA THR A 557 0.63 -46.36 -15.96
C THR A 557 -0.90 -46.32 -16.09
N PHE A 558 -1.40 -45.64 -17.12
CA PHE A 558 -2.85 -45.59 -17.39
C PHE A 558 -3.47 -46.99 -17.45
N ASP A 559 -2.84 -47.91 -18.19
CA ASP A 559 -3.38 -49.27 -18.39
C ASP A 559 -3.35 -50.09 -17.10
N GLU A 560 -2.28 -49.98 -16.29
CA GLU A 560 -2.18 -50.65 -14.98
C GLU A 560 -3.29 -50.19 -14.04
N LEU A 561 -3.48 -48.84 -13.93
CA LEU A 561 -4.51 -48.27 -13.04
C LEU A 561 -5.94 -48.64 -13.50
N MET A 562 -6.18 -48.67 -14.80
CA MET A 562 -7.46 -49.11 -15.34
C MET A 562 -7.75 -50.59 -15.07
N GLN A 563 -6.70 -51.47 -15.09
CA GLN A 563 -6.83 -52.88 -14.76
C GLN A 563 -7.05 -53.11 -13.26
N HIS A 564 -6.40 -52.27 -12.41
CA HIS A 564 -6.51 -52.42 -10.95
C HIS A 564 -7.90 -52.09 -10.42
N LYS A 565 -8.71 -51.30 -11.16
CA LYS A 565 -10.09 -50.90 -10.81
C LYS A 565 -10.21 -50.22 -9.43
N GLY A 566 -9.19 -49.43 -9.06
CA GLY A 566 -9.16 -48.65 -7.82
C GLY A 566 -9.72 -47.25 -7.98
N ASP A 567 -9.20 -46.31 -7.18
CA ASP A 567 -9.63 -44.90 -7.14
C ASP A 567 -9.52 -44.22 -8.52
N PHE A 568 -8.46 -44.52 -9.30
CA PHE A 568 -8.30 -44.00 -10.65
C PHE A 568 -9.42 -44.44 -11.58
N TYR A 569 -9.78 -45.71 -11.55
CA TYR A 569 -10.85 -46.29 -12.39
C TYR A 569 -12.21 -45.68 -12.04
N GLU A 570 -12.50 -45.48 -10.75
CA GLU A 570 -13.71 -44.81 -10.32
C GLU A 570 -13.77 -43.37 -10.81
N LEU A 571 -12.67 -42.59 -10.62
CA LEU A 571 -12.57 -41.20 -11.12
C LEU A 571 -12.79 -41.15 -12.64
N TRP A 572 -12.20 -42.08 -13.41
CA TRP A 572 -12.34 -42.14 -14.86
C TRP A 572 -13.77 -42.37 -15.30
N ASN A 573 -14.48 -43.31 -14.68
CA ASN A 573 -15.87 -43.63 -15.02
C ASN A 573 -16.85 -42.52 -14.61
N HIS A 574 -16.54 -41.75 -13.58
CA HIS A 574 -17.35 -40.60 -13.19
C HIS A 574 -17.19 -39.39 -14.11
N GLN A 575 -16.12 -39.32 -14.91
CA GLN A 575 -15.90 -38.22 -15.87
C GLN A 575 -16.35 -38.51 -17.30
N LYS A 576 -16.65 -39.78 -17.61
CA LYS A 576 -17.31 -40.18 -18.84
C LYS A 576 -18.83 -39.96 -18.76
#